data_84afafa4c6751f66bce178b38b2e4a1c
#
_entry.id   84afafa4c6751f66bce178b38b2e4a1c
#
_cell.length_a   1.000
_cell.length_b   1.000
_cell.length_c   1.000
_cell.angle_alpha   90.00
_cell.angle_beta   90.00
_cell.angle_gamma   90.00
#
_symmetry.space_group_name_H-M   'P 1'
#
loop_
_entity.id
_entity.type
_entity.pdbx_description
1 polymer ?
#
loop_
_entity_poly.entity_id
_entity_poly.type
_entity_poly.pdbx_seq_one_letter_code
_entity_poly.pdbx_strand_id
1 'polypeptide(L)'
;MFRYVHTNIIAKDQKKLIAFYKKVFHCKSIGETRDLRGEWLDKMTGLSNAHIVGEHLCLPGYEEDHPTIEIFSYDEMETANVPQVNRCGIAHLAFEVDDVEETLRNLLKEGGSQIGEVVKADYGDGRKAIFVYATDCEGNIIELQSWKYLTRGNVWFYIKNERIVLLKT
;
A
#
# COMPACT_ATOMS: atom_id res chain seq x y z
N MET A 1 -9.83 24.07 -1.53
CA MET A 1 -10.13 22.63 -1.66
C MET A 1 -8.84 21.85 -1.48
N PHE A 2 -8.84 20.77 -0.70
CA PHE A 2 -7.68 19.88 -0.52
C PHE A 2 -8.06 18.50 -1.02
N ARG A 3 -7.12 17.82 -1.72
CA ARG A 3 -7.26 16.44 -2.19
C ARG A 3 -5.94 15.72 -1.91
N TYR A 4 -6.02 14.52 -1.33
CA TYR A 4 -4.86 13.65 -1.23
C TYR A 4 -4.46 13.16 -2.63
N VAL A 5 -3.16 13.18 -2.94
CA VAL A 5 -2.67 12.84 -4.28
C VAL A 5 -1.90 11.52 -4.26
N HIS A 6 -0.81 11.46 -3.50
CA HIS A 6 0.03 10.27 -3.46
C HIS A 6 0.78 10.10 -2.14
N THR A 7 1.29 8.88 -1.93
CA THR A 7 2.41 8.57 -1.05
C THR A 7 3.63 8.28 -1.93
N ASN A 8 4.80 8.79 -1.55
CA ASN A 8 6.05 8.47 -2.22
C ASN A 8 6.90 7.50 -1.39
N ILE A 9 7.47 6.49 -2.03
CA ILE A 9 8.43 5.54 -1.45
C ILE A 9 9.74 5.66 -2.23
N ILE A 10 10.83 5.91 -1.53
CA ILE A 10 12.17 5.84 -2.09
C ILE A 10 12.70 4.42 -1.91
N ALA A 11 12.95 3.75 -3.01
CA ALA A 11 13.30 2.33 -3.09
C ALA A 11 14.78 2.16 -3.47
N LYS A 12 15.44 1.17 -2.88
CA LYS A 12 16.80 0.76 -3.32
C LYS A 12 16.76 0.14 -4.71
N ASP A 13 15.73 -0.68 -4.97
CA ASP A 13 15.45 -1.28 -6.27
C ASP A 13 13.98 -0.98 -6.64
N GLN A 14 13.77 0.20 -7.26
CA GLN A 14 12.43 0.64 -7.64
C GLN A 14 11.75 -0.35 -8.61
N LYS A 15 12.49 -1.05 -9.48
CA LYS A 15 11.91 -2.02 -10.41
C LYS A 15 11.33 -3.23 -9.68
N LYS A 16 12.06 -3.74 -8.69
CA LYS A 16 11.62 -4.84 -7.85
C LYS A 16 10.41 -4.45 -7.02
N LEU A 17 10.44 -3.27 -6.41
CA LEU A 17 9.32 -2.80 -5.58
C LEU A 17 8.06 -2.51 -6.41
N ILE A 18 8.19 -1.89 -7.59
CA ILE A 18 7.10 -1.70 -8.54
C ILE A 18 6.48 -3.05 -8.94
N ALA A 19 7.30 -4.04 -9.27
CA ALA A 19 6.82 -5.38 -9.63
C ALA A 19 6.06 -6.04 -8.46
N PHE A 20 6.54 -5.85 -7.23
CA PHE A 20 5.86 -6.32 -6.02
C PHE A 20 4.44 -5.75 -5.89
N TYR A 21 4.28 -4.42 -5.94
CA TYR A 21 2.96 -3.79 -5.82
C TYR A 21 2.01 -4.15 -6.97
N LYS A 22 2.54 -4.32 -8.19
CA LYS A 22 1.74 -4.80 -9.33
C LYS A 22 1.25 -6.23 -9.15
N LYS A 23 2.08 -7.13 -8.61
CA LYS A 23 1.73 -8.55 -8.45
C LYS A 23 0.87 -8.83 -7.23
N VAL A 24 1.18 -8.20 -6.09
CA VAL A 24 0.48 -8.46 -4.82
C VAL A 24 -0.85 -7.70 -4.75
N PHE A 25 -0.84 -6.43 -5.12
CA PHE A 25 -1.99 -5.53 -4.96
C PHE A 25 -2.66 -5.14 -6.28
N HIS A 26 -2.23 -5.69 -7.41
CA HIS A 26 -2.76 -5.37 -8.74
C HIS A 26 -2.71 -3.88 -9.11
N CYS A 27 -1.75 -3.15 -8.53
CA CYS A 27 -1.49 -1.76 -8.89
C CYS A 27 -1.12 -1.65 -10.37
N LYS A 28 -1.51 -0.56 -11.02
CA LYS A 28 -1.25 -0.33 -12.44
C LYS A 28 -0.45 0.94 -12.64
N SER A 29 0.54 0.92 -13.54
CA SER A 29 1.30 2.13 -13.89
C SER A 29 0.40 3.21 -14.50
N ILE A 30 0.68 4.46 -14.14
CA ILE A 30 0.10 5.65 -14.76
C ILE A 30 1.17 6.34 -15.59
N GLY A 31 0.93 6.39 -16.89
CA GLY A 31 1.87 7.01 -17.84
C GLY A 31 3.16 6.20 -17.99
N GLU A 32 4.20 6.89 -18.43
CA GLU A 32 5.50 6.31 -18.70
C GLU A 32 6.38 6.32 -17.44
N THR A 33 7.43 5.49 -17.45
CA THR A 33 8.51 5.56 -16.46
C THR A 33 9.08 6.98 -16.43
N ARG A 34 9.21 7.53 -15.24
CA ARG A 34 9.78 8.86 -15.04
C ARG A 34 11.29 8.75 -14.93
N ASP A 35 11.97 9.63 -15.61
CA ASP A 35 13.41 9.87 -15.54
C ASP A 35 13.58 11.39 -15.45
N LEU A 36 13.73 11.91 -14.24
CA LEU A 36 13.62 13.33 -13.95
C LEU A 36 14.93 13.87 -13.36
N ARG A 37 15.40 14.97 -13.93
CA ARG A 37 16.57 15.72 -13.50
C ARG A 37 16.48 17.18 -13.90
N GLY A 38 17.36 18.01 -13.39
CA GLY A 38 17.53 19.40 -13.76
C GLY A 38 17.29 20.37 -12.62
N GLU A 39 17.55 21.63 -12.85
CA GLU A 39 17.57 22.70 -11.85
C GLU A 39 16.26 22.83 -11.05
N TRP A 40 15.13 22.56 -11.69
CA TRP A 40 13.81 22.59 -11.01
C TRP A 40 13.69 21.48 -9.95
N LEU A 41 14.26 20.29 -10.24
CA LEU A 41 14.25 19.17 -9.30
C LEU A 41 15.20 19.44 -8.15
N ASP A 42 16.39 19.97 -8.43
CA ASP A 42 17.36 20.38 -7.42
C ASP A 42 16.74 21.40 -6.45
N LYS A 43 16.10 22.42 -6.99
CA LYS A 43 15.41 23.43 -6.17
C LYS A 43 14.26 22.85 -5.34
N MET A 44 13.50 21.93 -5.90
CA MET A 44 12.37 21.30 -5.21
C MET A 44 12.84 20.37 -4.09
N THR A 45 13.90 19.59 -4.32
CA THR A 45 14.40 18.61 -3.35
C THR A 45 15.43 19.18 -2.38
N GLY A 46 16.09 20.30 -2.72
CA GLY A 46 17.22 20.84 -1.98
C GLY A 46 18.54 20.05 -2.19
N LEU A 47 18.54 19.10 -3.11
CA LEU A 47 19.72 18.30 -3.47
C LEU A 47 20.37 18.88 -4.73
N SER A 48 21.69 18.78 -4.83
CA SER A 48 22.42 19.16 -6.05
C SER A 48 22.50 17.98 -7.01
N ASN A 49 22.23 18.22 -8.30
CA ASN A 49 22.21 17.20 -9.35
C ASN A 49 21.26 16.04 -9.05
N ALA A 50 20.12 16.33 -8.47
CA ALA A 50 19.10 15.32 -8.19
C ALA A 50 18.67 14.63 -9.48
N HIS A 51 18.63 13.29 -9.43
CA HIS A 51 18.13 12.45 -10.50
C HIS A 51 17.26 11.36 -9.89
N ILE A 52 16.01 11.27 -10.34
CA ILE A 52 15.06 10.26 -9.88
C ILE A 52 14.51 9.45 -11.04
N VAL A 53 14.38 8.14 -10.83
CA VAL A 53 13.79 7.22 -11.79
C VAL A 53 12.73 6.37 -11.09
N GLY A 54 11.58 6.15 -11.74
CA GLY A 54 10.53 5.30 -11.20
C GLY A 54 9.17 5.47 -11.85
N GLU A 55 8.14 5.02 -11.18
CA GLU A 55 6.78 5.01 -11.71
C GLU A 55 5.77 5.52 -10.69
N HIS A 56 4.65 6.05 -11.21
CA HIS A 56 3.40 6.21 -10.46
C HIS A 56 2.53 4.97 -10.67
N LEU A 57 1.98 4.45 -9.60
CA LEU A 57 1.03 3.35 -9.63
C LEU A 57 -0.33 3.80 -9.09
N CYS A 58 -1.41 3.48 -9.80
CA CYS A 58 -2.77 3.56 -9.25
C CYS A 58 -2.93 2.55 -8.14
N LEU A 59 -3.45 2.96 -7.00
CA LEU A 59 -3.91 2.06 -5.96
C LEU A 59 -5.23 1.40 -6.37
N PRO A 60 -5.46 0.13 -6.01
CA PRO A 60 -6.70 -0.58 -6.36
C PRO A 60 -7.90 -0.06 -5.58
N GLY A 61 -9.11 -0.40 -6.04
CA GLY A 61 -10.37 -0.11 -5.33
C GLY A 61 -11.05 1.19 -5.71
N TYR A 62 -10.51 1.95 -6.65
CA TYR A 62 -11.07 3.22 -7.15
C TYR A 62 -11.39 3.12 -8.64
N GLU A 63 -12.50 3.73 -9.09
CA GLU A 63 -12.88 3.79 -10.51
C GLU A 63 -12.26 4.99 -11.22
N GLU A 64 -12.27 6.16 -10.55
CA GLU A 64 -11.71 7.43 -11.04
C GLU A 64 -10.97 8.14 -9.90
N ASP A 65 -10.14 9.13 -10.23
CA ASP A 65 -9.42 9.99 -9.26
C ASP A 65 -8.65 9.22 -8.17
N HIS A 66 -7.96 8.17 -8.59
CA HIS A 66 -7.21 7.29 -7.68
C HIS A 66 -6.17 8.04 -6.87
N PRO A 67 -6.04 7.81 -5.56
CA PRO A 67 -4.78 8.04 -4.89
C PRO A 67 -3.71 7.12 -5.49
N THR A 68 -2.49 7.62 -5.56
CA THR A 68 -1.38 6.90 -6.17
C THR A 68 -0.28 6.60 -5.17
N ILE A 69 0.58 5.66 -5.52
CA ILE A 69 1.86 5.46 -4.88
C ILE A 69 2.95 5.76 -5.91
N GLU A 70 3.88 6.65 -5.56
CA GLU A 70 5.08 6.87 -6.33
C GLU A 70 6.18 5.97 -5.78
N ILE A 71 6.89 5.29 -6.66
CA ILE A 71 8.04 4.46 -6.28
C ILE A 71 9.22 4.94 -7.11
N PHE A 72 10.17 5.58 -6.45
CA PHE A 72 11.36 6.16 -7.08
C PHE A 72 12.65 5.68 -6.44
N SER A 73 13.72 5.74 -7.21
CA SER A 73 15.09 5.68 -6.72
C SER A 73 15.81 6.97 -7.08
N TYR A 74 16.72 7.39 -6.22
CA TYR A 74 17.72 8.42 -6.52
C TYR A 74 19.05 7.75 -6.89
N ASP A 75 19.92 8.45 -7.64
CA ASP A 75 21.29 7.98 -7.88
C ASP A 75 22.08 7.91 -6.57
N GLU A 76 21.87 8.88 -5.69
CA GLU A 76 22.44 8.90 -4.35
C GLU A 76 21.31 8.86 -3.32
N MET A 77 21.35 7.90 -2.40
CA MET A 77 20.32 7.67 -1.38
C MET A 77 20.92 7.59 0.01
N GLU A 78 20.26 8.21 0.97
CA GLU A 78 20.58 8.03 2.38
C GLU A 78 20.17 6.63 2.86
N THR A 79 20.90 6.11 3.85
CA THR A 79 20.57 4.82 4.45
C THR A 79 19.27 4.88 5.21
N ALA A 80 18.32 4.03 4.85
CA ALA A 80 17.06 3.92 5.57
C ALA A 80 17.25 3.34 6.99
N ASN A 81 16.52 3.90 7.95
CA ASN A 81 16.32 3.23 9.23
C ASN A 81 15.38 2.02 9.01
N VAL A 82 15.66 0.92 9.71
CA VAL A 82 14.76 -0.26 9.68
C VAL A 82 13.37 0.15 10.20
N PRO A 83 12.31 0.00 9.41
CA PRO A 83 10.95 0.31 9.84
C PRO A 83 10.54 -0.56 11.04
N GLN A 84 9.79 0.04 11.98
CA GLN A 84 9.22 -0.66 13.13
C GLN A 84 7.81 -0.13 13.37
N VAL A 85 6.89 -1.00 13.75
CA VAL A 85 5.46 -0.68 13.91
C VAL A 85 5.18 0.42 14.94
N ASN A 86 6.08 0.62 15.91
CA ASN A 86 5.98 1.61 16.97
C ASN A 86 6.97 2.79 16.85
N ARG A 87 7.59 2.96 15.69
CA ARG A 87 8.47 4.10 15.43
C ARG A 87 7.66 5.34 15.08
N CYS A 88 8.02 6.48 15.64
CA CYS A 88 7.41 7.76 15.26
C CYS A 88 7.61 8.08 13.79
N GLY A 89 6.55 8.55 13.11
CA GLY A 89 6.53 8.89 11.70
C GLY A 89 5.44 8.13 10.94
N ILE A 90 5.60 7.99 9.62
CA ILE A 90 4.70 7.16 8.81
C ILE A 90 4.99 5.70 9.15
N ALA A 91 3.98 5.01 9.70
CA ALA A 91 4.14 3.65 10.20
C ALA A 91 3.96 2.60 9.09
N HIS A 92 2.84 2.64 8.36
CA HIS A 92 2.49 1.63 7.36
C HIS A 92 1.54 2.16 6.28
N LEU A 93 1.39 1.40 5.22
CA LEU A 93 0.30 1.49 4.25
C LEU A 93 -0.71 0.38 4.55
N ALA A 94 -2.00 0.69 4.59
CA ALA A 94 -3.05 -0.29 4.85
C ALA A 94 -3.80 -0.65 3.55
N PHE A 95 -4.03 -1.94 3.34
CA PHE A 95 -4.86 -2.47 2.26
C PHE A 95 -5.98 -3.33 2.82
N GLU A 96 -7.20 -2.97 2.47
CA GLU A 96 -8.34 -3.87 2.67
C GLU A 96 -8.36 -4.90 1.55
N VAL A 97 -8.42 -6.19 1.92
CA VAL A 97 -8.36 -7.32 1.01
C VAL A 97 -9.47 -8.32 1.29
N ASP A 98 -9.88 -9.08 0.28
CA ASP A 98 -10.94 -10.08 0.44
C ASP A 98 -10.50 -11.24 1.35
N ASP A 99 -9.24 -11.70 1.22
CA ASP A 99 -8.63 -12.77 2.01
C ASP A 99 -7.22 -12.38 2.47
N VAL A 100 -7.09 -12.12 3.77
CA VAL A 100 -5.81 -11.71 4.40
C VAL A 100 -4.77 -12.83 4.30
N GLU A 101 -5.17 -14.09 4.51
CA GLU A 101 -4.23 -15.21 4.51
C GLU A 101 -3.72 -15.51 3.08
N GLU A 102 -4.60 -15.42 2.07
CA GLU A 102 -4.21 -15.58 0.68
C GLU A 102 -3.28 -14.45 0.22
N THR A 103 -3.66 -13.20 0.52
CA THR A 103 -2.85 -12.04 0.16
C THR A 103 -1.49 -12.09 0.85
N LEU A 104 -1.44 -12.50 2.13
CA LEU A 104 -0.18 -12.69 2.85
C LEU A 104 0.71 -13.75 2.19
N ARG A 105 0.15 -14.90 1.79
CA ARG A 105 0.91 -15.92 1.05
C ARG A 105 1.52 -15.36 -0.25
N ASN A 106 0.75 -14.58 -1.00
CA ASN A 106 1.23 -13.93 -2.23
C ASN A 106 2.34 -12.91 -1.93
N LEU A 107 2.16 -12.11 -0.88
CA LEU A 107 3.15 -11.13 -0.42
C LEU A 107 4.48 -11.80 -0.05
N LEU A 108 4.43 -12.90 0.72
CA LEU A 108 5.62 -13.68 1.08
C LEU A 108 6.33 -14.28 -0.13
N LYS A 109 5.58 -14.80 -1.10
CA LYS A 109 6.10 -15.35 -2.36
C LYS A 109 6.84 -14.30 -3.18
N GLU A 110 6.38 -13.05 -3.17
CA GLU A 110 7.01 -11.94 -3.90
C GLU A 110 8.15 -11.27 -3.10
N GLY A 111 8.56 -11.85 -1.97
CA GLY A 111 9.76 -11.44 -1.22
C GLY A 111 9.50 -10.47 -0.07
N GLY A 112 8.26 -10.27 0.31
CA GLY A 112 7.91 -9.59 1.56
C GLY A 112 8.09 -10.50 2.78
N SER A 113 7.77 -9.98 3.96
CA SER A 113 7.87 -10.71 5.23
C SER A 113 6.65 -10.48 6.10
N GLN A 114 6.36 -11.40 7.00
CA GLN A 114 5.31 -11.25 8.00
C GLN A 114 5.86 -10.62 9.29
N ILE A 115 5.08 -9.72 9.89
CA ILE A 115 5.35 -9.16 11.21
C ILE A 115 4.20 -9.57 12.13
N GLY A 116 4.53 -10.24 13.25
CA GLY A 116 3.50 -10.75 14.17
C GLY A 116 2.65 -11.87 13.58
N GLU A 117 1.46 -12.07 14.11
CA GLU A 117 0.54 -13.13 13.75
C GLU A 117 -0.70 -12.58 13.03
N VAL A 118 -1.36 -13.43 12.23
CA VAL A 118 -2.71 -13.12 11.73
C VAL A 118 -3.68 -13.17 12.90
N VAL A 119 -4.35 -12.06 13.19
CA VAL A 119 -5.28 -11.94 14.29
C VAL A 119 -6.71 -11.74 13.82
N LYS A 120 -7.66 -12.32 14.56
CA LYS A 120 -9.10 -12.14 14.35
C LYS A 120 -9.64 -11.33 15.52
N ALA A 121 -10.23 -10.17 15.22
CA ALA A 121 -10.85 -9.30 16.20
C ALA A 121 -12.37 -9.35 16.08
N ASP A 122 -13.06 -9.46 17.23
CA ASP A 122 -14.51 -9.32 17.35
C ASP A 122 -14.81 -8.10 18.22
N TYR A 123 -15.45 -7.11 17.65
CA TYR A 123 -15.74 -5.84 18.32
C TYR A 123 -17.02 -5.88 19.17
N GLY A 124 -17.76 -7.02 19.19
CA GLY A 124 -18.96 -7.20 19.99
C GLY A 124 -20.20 -6.45 19.48
N ASP A 125 -20.06 -5.59 18.50
CA ASP A 125 -21.14 -4.81 17.86
C ASP A 125 -21.57 -5.38 16.51
N GLY A 126 -21.10 -6.59 16.19
CA GLY A 126 -21.34 -7.27 14.91
C GLY A 126 -20.24 -7.06 13.89
N ARG A 127 -19.23 -6.25 14.18
CA ARG A 127 -18.05 -6.10 13.34
C ARG A 127 -17.00 -7.14 13.70
N LYS A 128 -16.46 -7.79 12.70
CA LYS A 128 -15.31 -8.69 12.81
C LYS A 128 -14.26 -8.29 11.80
N ALA A 129 -13.01 -8.41 12.18
CA ALA A 129 -11.92 -8.09 11.28
C ALA A 129 -10.79 -9.13 11.41
N ILE A 130 -10.01 -9.26 10.35
CA ILE A 130 -8.77 -10.03 10.32
C ILE A 130 -7.67 -9.05 9.95
N PHE A 131 -6.57 -9.08 10.70
CA PHE A 131 -5.42 -8.20 10.49
C PHE A 131 -4.12 -8.97 10.49
N VAL A 132 -3.14 -8.45 9.77
CA VAL A 132 -1.73 -8.80 9.92
C VAL A 132 -0.87 -7.63 9.48
N TYR A 133 0.24 -7.40 10.19
CA TYR A 133 1.33 -6.59 9.67
C TYR A 133 2.30 -7.46 8.89
N ALA A 134 2.74 -6.93 7.77
CA ALA A 134 3.72 -7.52 6.88
C ALA A 134 4.68 -6.45 6.39
N THR A 135 5.65 -6.82 5.55
CA THR A 135 6.49 -5.86 4.84
C THR A 135 6.47 -6.15 3.35
N ASP A 136 6.71 -5.13 2.55
CA ASP A 136 7.07 -5.33 1.16
C ASP A 136 8.50 -5.92 1.03
N CYS A 137 8.96 -6.08 -0.19
CA CYS A 137 10.27 -6.68 -0.47
C CYS A 137 11.48 -5.78 -0.13
N GLU A 138 11.25 -4.55 0.33
CA GLU A 138 12.26 -3.62 0.84
C GLU A 138 12.10 -3.28 2.32
N GLY A 139 11.11 -3.90 2.99
CA GLY A 139 10.90 -3.76 4.41
C GLY A 139 9.93 -2.66 4.83
N ASN A 140 9.26 -1.96 3.89
CA ASN A 140 8.22 -1.01 4.26
C ASN A 140 7.01 -1.76 4.82
N ILE A 141 6.46 -1.26 5.93
CA ILE A 141 5.40 -1.97 6.64
C ILE A 141 4.07 -1.80 5.91
N ILE A 142 3.36 -2.91 5.78
CA ILE A 142 2.03 -3.01 5.19
C ILE A 142 1.09 -3.64 6.22
N GLU A 143 -0.10 -3.08 6.38
CA GLU A 143 -1.20 -3.70 7.08
C GLU A 143 -2.15 -4.32 6.06
N LEU A 144 -2.40 -5.62 6.18
CA LEU A 144 -3.49 -6.29 5.47
C LEU A 144 -4.67 -6.42 6.42
N GLN A 145 -5.85 -6.02 5.95
CA GLN A 145 -7.07 -6.09 6.74
C GLN A 145 -8.25 -6.58 5.91
N SER A 146 -9.17 -7.31 6.54
CA SER A 146 -10.48 -7.59 5.98
C SER A 146 -11.55 -7.38 7.03
N TRP A 147 -12.71 -6.85 6.62
CA TRP A 147 -13.80 -6.53 7.52
C TRP A 147 -15.06 -7.29 7.16
N LYS A 148 -15.77 -7.75 8.18
CA LYS A 148 -17.09 -8.36 8.04
C LYS A 148 -18.07 -7.65 9.00
N TYR A 149 -19.21 -7.29 8.48
CA TYR A 149 -20.26 -6.60 9.21
C TYR A 149 -21.47 -7.52 9.32
N LEU A 150 -21.93 -7.80 10.55
CA LEU A 150 -23.22 -8.50 10.76
C LEU A 150 -24.34 -7.45 10.81
N THR A 151 -25.31 -7.57 9.90
CA THR A 151 -26.59 -6.88 10.06
C THR A 151 -27.63 -7.83 10.62
N ARG A 152 -28.65 -7.29 11.31
CA ARG A 152 -29.77 -8.08 11.84
C ARG A 152 -30.44 -8.86 10.70
N GLY A 153 -30.35 -10.19 10.73
CA GLY A 153 -31.06 -11.06 9.80
C GLY A 153 -30.21 -11.86 8.83
N ASN A 154 -29.10 -12.43 9.26
CA ASN A 154 -28.26 -13.37 8.47
C ASN A 154 -27.88 -12.92 7.04
N VAL A 155 -27.80 -11.63 6.82
CA VAL A 155 -27.37 -11.05 5.55
C VAL A 155 -26.06 -10.32 5.80
N TRP A 156 -25.01 -10.70 5.09
CA TRP A 156 -23.74 -10.02 5.12
C TRP A 156 -23.78 -8.84 4.18
N PHE A 157 -23.42 -7.66 4.66
CA PHE A 157 -23.24 -6.48 3.83
C PHE A 157 -21.77 -6.09 3.84
N TYR A 158 -21.25 -5.84 2.67
CA TYR A 158 -19.97 -5.20 2.46
C TYR A 158 -20.24 -3.81 1.90
N ILE A 159 -19.63 -2.79 2.48
CA ILE A 159 -19.73 -1.42 1.96
C ILE A 159 -18.56 -1.21 1.02
N LYS A 160 -18.84 -1.25 -0.28
CA LYS A 160 -17.89 -0.88 -1.32
C LYS A 160 -18.38 0.41 -1.98
N ASN A 161 -17.59 1.50 -1.89
CA ASN A 161 -17.90 2.80 -2.51
C ASN A 161 -19.30 3.34 -2.13
N GLU A 162 -19.62 3.43 -0.84
CA GLU A 162 -20.92 3.89 -0.31
C GLU A 162 -22.14 3.05 -0.74
N ARG A 163 -21.95 1.95 -1.43
CA ARG A 163 -23.00 1.01 -1.81
C ARG A 163 -22.99 -0.22 -0.94
N ILE A 164 -24.16 -0.56 -0.44
CA ILE A 164 -24.39 -1.81 0.30
C ILE A 164 -24.44 -2.94 -0.72
N VAL A 165 -23.45 -3.84 -0.69
CA VAL A 165 -23.45 -5.05 -1.52
C VAL A 165 -23.99 -6.20 -0.69
N LEU A 166 -25.11 -6.76 -1.12
CA LEU A 166 -25.75 -7.94 -0.53
C LEU A 166 -24.94 -9.19 -0.96
N LEU A 167 -24.26 -9.84 -0.01
CA LEU A 167 -23.74 -11.17 -0.23
C LEU A 167 -24.84 -12.17 0.16
N LYS A 168 -25.50 -12.77 -0.84
CA LYS A 168 -26.37 -13.94 -0.60
C LYS A 168 -25.46 -15.15 -0.34
N THR A 169 -25.66 -15.82 0.80
CA THR A 169 -25.17 -17.19 1.05
C THR A 169 -25.78 -18.18 0.09
#